data_d40b9f8b8c17afe0a1681f63ece11ceb
#
_entry.id   d40b9f8b8c17afe0a1681f63ece11ceb
#
_cell.length_a   1.000
_cell.length_b   1.000
_cell.length_c   1.000
_cell.angle_alpha   90.00
_cell.angle_beta   90.00
_cell.angle_gamma   90.00
#
_symmetry.space_group_name_H-M   'P 1'
#
loop_
_entity.id
_entity.type
_entity.pdbx_description
1 polymer ?
#
loop_
_entity_poly.entity_id
_entity_poly.type
_entity_poly.pdbx_seq_one_letter_code
_entity_poly.pdbx_strand_id
1 'polypeptide(L)'
;VPFGWFNPSAGRFALTSPKYDSYNALLLDLSLAERSTQMREDIVIIGGGLAGSEAAWQAANRGAKVTLYEMRPKESTPAHKTGGLAELVCSNSLGSADPQNAAGILKEEMRRHQSLIIKVADQVRVPAGSALAVDRDQFSFLITQALDSHPNVRILREEMTEIPTDCVCIVATGPLTSDKLSQAIARLTHSNHLYFYDAISPIVDADSINMDIAFRASRYGKGGDDYLNCPMDEATYQAFYDALLAAEKVQPKAFEQTPYFEACLPIEVMAERGRQTMQFGPLKPVGLEDPKAGRRPYAVVQLRTENAHRSCYNMVGFQTRLTYGEQK
;
A
#
# COMPACT_ATOMS: atom_id res chain seq x y z
N VAL A 1 9.44 32.39 -17.20
CA VAL A 1 10.13 31.70 -18.30
C VAL A 1 9.04 31.06 -19.13
N PRO A 2 8.84 31.43 -20.40
CA PRO A 2 7.69 30.97 -21.18
C PRO A 2 7.89 29.54 -21.72
N PHE A 3 6.82 28.77 -21.67
CA PHE A 3 6.70 27.46 -22.31
C PHE A 3 6.73 27.63 -23.84
N GLY A 4 7.70 26.99 -24.50
CA GLY A 4 7.79 26.91 -25.95
C GLY A 4 6.90 25.82 -26.51
N TRP A 5 6.19 26.10 -27.59
CA TRP A 5 5.24 25.24 -28.29
C TRP A 5 5.91 24.08 -29.03
N PHE A 6 5.34 22.88 -28.95
CA PHE A 6 5.70 21.72 -29.73
C PHE A 6 5.34 21.91 -31.20
N ASN A 7 6.28 21.67 -32.10
CA ASN A 7 6.04 21.61 -33.55
C ASN A 7 6.05 20.14 -34.00
N PRO A 8 4.95 19.58 -34.54
CA PRO A 8 4.85 18.15 -34.87
C PRO A 8 5.56 17.69 -36.16
N SER A 9 6.25 18.55 -36.88
CA SER A 9 6.78 18.25 -38.21
C SER A 9 8.29 18.07 -38.33
N ALA A 10 9.04 17.97 -37.23
CA ALA A 10 10.50 17.75 -37.27
C ALA A 10 10.83 16.30 -36.87
N GLY A 11 11.35 15.56 -37.83
CA GLY A 11 11.67 14.16 -37.72
C GLY A 11 12.75 13.81 -36.70
N ARG A 12 12.74 12.53 -36.33
CA ARG A 12 13.73 11.71 -35.63
C ARG A 12 14.77 12.48 -34.80
N PHE A 13 14.58 12.56 -33.50
CA PHE A 13 15.65 12.92 -32.57
C PHE A 13 16.65 11.76 -32.47
N ALA A 14 17.80 11.91 -33.11
CA ALA A 14 18.99 11.13 -32.76
C ALA A 14 19.62 11.80 -31.54
N LEU A 15 19.52 11.20 -30.35
CA LEU A 15 20.27 11.57 -29.17
C LEU A 15 21.71 11.06 -29.37
N THR A 16 22.55 11.83 -30.05
CA THR A 16 24.01 11.62 -30.09
C THR A 16 24.64 12.45 -28.97
N SER A 17 24.83 11.83 -27.81
CA SER A 17 25.73 12.34 -26.77
C SER A 17 26.91 11.37 -26.66
N PRO A 18 28.18 11.83 -26.76
CA PRO A 18 29.36 10.98 -26.66
C PRO A 18 29.51 10.19 -25.35
N LYS A 19 28.73 10.55 -24.33
CA LYS A 19 28.68 9.81 -23.05
C LYS A 19 27.76 8.58 -23.07
N TYR A 20 26.87 8.45 -24.05
CA TYR A 20 25.96 7.30 -24.16
C TYR A 20 26.57 6.13 -24.94
N ASP A 21 27.48 6.41 -25.88
CA ASP A 21 28.16 5.37 -26.67
C ASP A 21 29.15 4.56 -25.84
N SER A 22 29.79 5.17 -24.83
CA SER A 22 30.68 4.45 -23.92
C SER A 22 29.95 3.51 -22.95
N TYR A 23 28.67 3.82 -22.57
CA TYR A 23 27.85 2.93 -21.75
C TYR A 23 27.29 1.74 -22.53
N ASN A 24 26.93 1.93 -23.79
CA ASN A 24 26.45 0.85 -24.66
C ASN A 24 27.59 -0.06 -25.13
N ALA A 25 28.79 0.44 -25.33
CA ALA A 25 29.98 -0.37 -25.66
C ALA A 25 30.40 -1.26 -24.47
N LEU A 26 30.27 -0.78 -23.22
CA LEU A 26 30.56 -1.60 -22.03
C LEU A 26 29.51 -2.69 -21.76
N LEU A 27 28.28 -2.54 -22.26
CA LEU A 27 27.19 -3.52 -22.12
C LEU A 27 27.17 -4.57 -23.24
N LEU A 28 27.82 -4.32 -24.38
CA LEU A 28 27.82 -5.20 -25.56
C LEU A 28 29.03 -6.13 -25.63
N ASP A 29 30.06 -5.92 -24.83
CA ASP A 29 31.31 -6.72 -24.90
C ASP A 29 31.40 -7.89 -23.90
N LEU A 30 30.32 -8.14 -23.16
CA LEU A 30 30.16 -9.39 -22.42
C LEU A 30 29.42 -10.37 -23.32
N SER A 31 30.15 -11.26 -23.98
CA SER A 31 29.57 -12.28 -24.85
C SER A 31 28.46 -13.04 -24.10
N LEU A 32 27.29 -13.17 -24.72
CA LEU A 32 26.14 -13.91 -24.20
C LEU A 32 26.49 -15.39 -23.86
N ALA A 33 27.60 -15.91 -24.38
CA ALA A 33 28.09 -17.28 -24.14
C ALA A 33 28.79 -17.44 -22.78
N GLU A 34 29.41 -16.41 -22.21
CA GLU A 34 30.09 -16.50 -20.91
C GLU A 34 29.13 -16.29 -19.72
N ARG A 35 27.92 -15.77 -19.96
CA ARG A 35 26.89 -15.62 -18.92
C ARG A 35 26.17 -16.91 -18.56
N SER A 36 26.30 -17.98 -19.34
CA SER A 36 25.56 -19.25 -19.11
C SER A 36 26.21 -20.18 -18.08
N THR A 37 27.42 -19.91 -17.63
CA THR A 37 28.17 -20.73 -16.65
C THR A 37 28.50 -19.99 -15.36
N GLN A 38 28.11 -18.72 -15.24
CA GLN A 38 28.37 -17.95 -14.04
C GLN A 38 27.29 -18.29 -12.96
N MET A 39 27.79 -18.74 -11.82
CA MET A 39 27.07 -19.18 -10.62
C MET A 39 25.73 -18.43 -10.46
N ARG A 40 24.65 -19.19 -10.28
CA ARG A 40 23.36 -18.63 -9.85
C ARG A 40 23.61 -17.95 -8.51
N GLU A 41 23.75 -16.63 -8.54
CA GLU A 41 23.95 -15.87 -7.31
C GLU A 41 22.73 -16.07 -6.42
N ASP A 42 22.97 -16.52 -5.19
CA ASP A 42 21.92 -16.59 -4.18
C ASP A 42 21.54 -15.16 -3.79
N ILE A 43 20.27 -14.84 -3.88
CA ILE A 43 19.76 -13.53 -3.53
C ILE A 43 19.11 -13.62 -2.15
N VAL A 44 19.58 -12.78 -1.25
CA VAL A 44 18.94 -12.59 0.07
C VAL A 44 17.94 -11.46 -0.01
N ILE A 45 16.73 -11.71 0.47
CA ILE A 45 15.66 -10.69 0.58
C ILE A 45 15.25 -10.60 2.04
N ILE A 46 15.26 -9.40 2.59
CA ILE A 46 14.87 -9.13 3.98
C ILE A 46 13.53 -8.40 3.97
N GLY A 47 12.52 -9.05 4.56
CA GLY A 47 11.14 -8.57 4.63
C GLY A 47 10.20 -9.22 3.62
N GLY A 48 9.21 -9.95 4.13
CA GLY A 48 8.19 -10.68 3.37
C GLY A 48 6.92 -9.86 3.11
N GLY A 49 7.01 -8.53 3.07
CA GLY A 49 5.92 -7.64 2.66
C GLY A 49 5.63 -7.71 1.16
N LEU A 50 4.82 -6.76 0.64
CA LEU A 50 4.47 -6.70 -0.79
C LEU A 50 5.71 -6.66 -1.68
N ALA A 51 6.67 -5.76 -1.39
CA ALA A 51 7.86 -5.56 -2.20
C ALA A 51 8.79 -6.78 -2.16
N GLY A 52 9.04 -7.34 -0.97
CA GLY A 52 9.93 -8.50 -0.84
C GLY A 52 9.33 -9.78 -1.44
N SER A 53 8.03 -9.98 -1.31
CA SER A 53 7.32 -11.09 -1.95
C SER A 53 7.38 -10.99 -3.48
N GLU A 54 7.19 -9.80 -4.05
CA GLU A 54 7.32 -9.58 -5.48
C GLU A 54 8.77 -9.78 -5.95
N ALA A 55 9.75 -9.23 -5.22
CA ALA A 55 11.17 -9.41 -5.54
C ALA A 55 11.58 -10.89 -5.53
N ALA A 56 11.13 -11.65 -4.52
CA ALA A 56 11.38 -13.08 -4.42
C ALA A 56 10.80 -13.84 -5.61
N TRP A 57 9.56 -13.55 -5.98
CA TRP A 57 8.89 -14.15 -7.12
C TRP A 57 9.62 -13.86 -8.43
N GLN A 58 9.94 -12.60 -8.69
CA GLN A 58 10.58 -12.17 -9.92
C GLN A 58 12.00 -12.73 -10.07
N ALA A 59 12.80 -12.73 -9.00
CA ALA A 59 14.13 -13.30 -9.00
C ALA A 59 14.12 -14.82 -9.21
N ALA A 60 13.25 -15.52 -8.47
CA ALA A 60 13.14 -16.97 -8.54
C ALA A 60 12.65 -17.47 -9.90
N ASN A 61 11.70 -16.79 -10.55
CA ASN A 61 11.25 -17.11 -11.90
C ASN A 61 12.33 -16.86 -12.99
N ARG A 62 13.34 -16.04 -12.69
CA ARG A 62 14.51 -15.83 -13.55
C ARG A 62 15.66 -16.80 -13.25
N GLY A 63 15.41 -17.76 -12.37
CA GLY A 63 16.32 -18.85 -12.05
C GLY A 63 17.30 -18.58 -10.90
N ALA A 64 17.23 -17.43 -10.23
CA ALA A 64 18.00 -17.18 -9.03
C ALA A 64 17.50 -18.06 -7.87
N LYS A 65 18.43 -18.47 -6.99
CA LYS A 65 18.06 -19.05 -5.67
C LYS A 65 17.83 -17.89 -4.72
N VAL A 66 16.67 -17.88 -4.07
CA VAL A 66 16.24 -16.80 -3.18
C VAL A 66 16.08 -17.31 -1.77
N THR A 67 16.70 -16.63 -0.81
CA THR A 67 16.41 -16.80 0.61
C THR A 67 15.66 -15.55 1.10
N LEU A 68 14.36 -15.72 1.42
CA LEU A 68 13.48 -14.67 1.93
C LEU A 68 13.39 -14.76 3.46
N TYR A 69 13.86 -13.73 4.14
CA TYR A 69 13.74 -13.58 5.59
C TYR A 69 12.48 -12.79 5.94
N GLU A 70 11.67 -13.36 6.82
CA GLU A 70 10.49 -12.71 7.40
C GLU A 70 10.46 -12.98 8.90
N MET A 71 10.48 -11.92 9.70
CA MET A 71 10.58 -12.07 11.16
C MET A 71 9.31 -12.68 11.80
N ARG A 72 8.14 -12.50 11.17
CA ARG A 72 6.89 -13.06 11.67
C ARG A 72 6.75 -14.54 11.38
N PRO A 73 6.16 -15.33 12.25
CA PRO A 73 5.44 -14.95 13.48
C PRO A 73 6.33 -14.87 14.73
N LYS A 74 7.65 -15.08 14.64
CA LYS A 74 8.54 -15.07 15.83
C LYS A 74 8.61 -13.69 16.48
N GLU A 75 8.84 -12.69 15.65
CA GLU A 75 8.82 -11.27 16.06
C GLU A 75 7.67 -10.58 15.30
N SER A 76 6.83 -9.85 16.01
CA SER A 76 5.68 -9.18 15.43
C SER A 76 5.82 -7.66 15.52
N THR A 77 5.04 -6.96 14.72
CA THR A 77 4.88 -5.50 14.80
C THR A 77 3.48 -5.15 15.31
N PRO A 78 3.26 -3.94 15.82
CA PRO A 78 1.93 -3.54 16.28
C PRO A 78 0.83 -3.59 15.20
N ALA A 79 1.20 -3.46 13.92
CA ALA A 79 0.24 -3.40 12.82
C ALA A 79 -0.09 -4.76 12.20
N HIS A 80 0.82 -5.75 12.27
CA HIS A 80 0.59 -7.07 11.71
C HIS A 80 -0.15 -7.99 12.69
N LYS A 81 -1.05 -8.80 12.17
CA LYS A 81 -1.88 -9.75 12.94
C LYS A 81 -1.52 -11.20 12.68
N THR A 82 -0.87 -11.49 11.56
CA THR A 82 -0.57 -12.85 11.10
C THR A 82 0.91 -13.03 10.76
N GLY A 83 1.31 -14.28 10.51
CA GLY A 83 2.63 -14.58 9.94
C GLY A 83 2.63 -14.68 8.41
N GLY A 84 1.52 -14.35 7.74
CA GLY A 84 1.41 -14.42 6.29
C GLY A 84 2.30 -13.42 5.57
N LEU A 85 2.79 -13.78 4.37
CA LEU A 85 3.52 -12.85 3.51
C LEU A 85 2.56 -11.84 2.87
N ALA A 86 3.09 -10.68 2.48
CA ALA A 86 2.33 -9.60 1.86
C ALA A 86 1.05 -9.21 2.62
N GLU A 87 1.04 -9.32 3.95
CA GLU A 87 -0.09 -8.89 4.77
C GLU A 87 -0.33 -7.40 4.61
N LEU A 88 -1.59 -7.04 4.30
CA LEU A 88 -2.01 -5.65 4.14
C LEU A 88 -2.43 -5.08 5.50
N VAL A 89 -1.68 -4.16 6.06
CA VAL A 89 -1.88 -3.64 7.43
C VAL A 89 -2.74 -2.38 7.48
N CYS A 90 -2.68 -1.52 6.49
CA CYS A 90 -3.40 -0.23 6.48
C CYS A 90 -4.75 -0.33 5.75
N SER A 91 -4.73 -0.78 4.51
CA SER A 91 -5.90 -0.81 3.63
C SER A 91 -5.85 -2.07 2.77
N ASN A 92 -7.01 -2.62 2.44
CA ASN A 92 -7.11 -3.74 1.49
C ASN A 92 -7.15 -3.28 0.02
N SER A 93 -6.92 -2.00 -0.25
CA SER A 93 -6.91 -1.45 -1.62
C SER A 93 -5.48 -1.20 -2.10
N LEU A 94 -5.20 -1.66 -3.29
CA LEU A 94 -3.98 -1.37 -4.04
C LEU A 94 -4.13 -0.12 -4.93
N GLY A 95 -5.14 0.72 -4.68
CA GLY A 95 -5.43 1.93 -5.44
C GLY A 95 -6.20 1.68 -6.73
N SER A 96 -6.33 2.69 -7.58
CA SER A 96 -7.13 2.59 -8.80
C SER A 96 -6.62 1.53 -9.78
N ALA A 97 -7.56 0.78 -10.38
CA ALA A 97 -7.31 -0.13 -11.49
C ALA A 97 -7.77 0.44 -12.85
N ASP A 98 -8.26 1.68 -12.86
CA ASP A 98 -8.73 2.34 -14.08
C ASP A 98 -7.55 2.64 -15.00
N PRO A 99 -7.53 2.08 -16.23
CA PRO A 99 -6.43 2.27 -17.19
C PRO A 99 -6.31 3.71 -17.72
N GLN A 100 -7.27 4.58 -17.41
CA GLN A 100 -7.23 6.00 -17.76
C GLN A 100 -6.39 6.85 -16.81
N ASN A 101 -5.83 6.26 -15.76
CA ASN A 101 -4.95 6.96 -14.81
C ASN A 101 -3.64 6.22 -14.57
N ALA A 102 -2.63 6.94 -14.06
CA ALA A 102 -1.27 6.43 -13.88
C ALA A 102 -1.22 5.15 -13.01
N ALA A 103 -2.02 5.07 -11.94
CA ALA A 103 -2.04 3.91 -11.07
C ALA A 103 -2.59 2.64 -11.76
N GLY A 104 -3.58 2.82 -12.66
CA GLY A 104 -4.12 1.72 -13.46
C GLY A 104 -3.14 1.27 -14.55
N ILE A 105 -2.48 2.23 -15.22
CA ILE A 105 -1.43 1.93 -16.22
C ILE A 105 -0.29 1.13 -15.58
N LEU A 106 0.21 1.58 -14.42
CA LEU A 106 1.27 0.87 -13.69
C LEU A 106 0.87 -0.58 -13.37
N LYS A 107 -0.38 -0.83 -12.95
CA LYS A 107 -0.85 -2.19 -12.71
C LYS A 107 -0.90 -3.05 -13.97
N GLU A 108 -1.24 -2.44 -15.11
CA GLU A 108 -1.20 -3.15 -16.38
C GLU A 108 0.24 -3.51 -16.80
N GLU A 109 1.20 -2.62 -16.57
CA GLU A 109 2.62 -2.91 -16.77
C GLU A 109 3.07 -4.07 -15.86
N MET A 110 2.69 -4.05 -14.58
CA MET A 110 2.98 -5.13 -13.64
C MET A 110 2.36 -6.48 -14.09
N ARG A 111 1.13 -6.48 -14.66
CA ARG A 111 0.53 -7.70 -15.24
C ARG A 111 1.38 -8.27 -16.37
N ARG A 112 1.86 -7.41 -17.29
CA ARG A 112 2.75 -7.81 -18.38
C ARG A 112 4.07 -8.37 -17.90
N HIS A 113 4.56 -7.89 -16.76
CA HIS A 113 5.74 -8.44 -16.07
C HIS A 113 5.44 -9.66 -15.19
N GLN A 114 4.22 -10.22 -15.26
CA GLN A 114 3.80 -11.42 -14.52
C GLN A 114 3.96 -11.24 -12.98
N SER A 115 3.62 -10.06 -12.48
CA SER A 115 3.64 -9.74 -11.05
C SER A 115 2.79 -10.73 -10.25
N LEU A 116 3.36 -11.31 -9.21
CA LEU A 116 2.63 -12.17 -8.26
C LEU A 116 1.56 -11.36 -7.53
N ILE A 117 1.93 -10.17 -7.06
CA ILE A 117 1.06 -9.29 -6.29
C ILE A 117 -0.21 -8.96 -7.08
N ILE A 118 -0.07 -8.53 -8.35
CA ILE A 118 -1.23 -8.16 -9.16
C ILE A 118 -2.01 -9.39 -9.61
N LYS A 119 -1.34 -10.49 -9.95
CA LYS A 119 -1.98 -11.76 -10.31
C LYS A 119 -2.91 -12.26 -9.20
N VAL A 120 -2.42 -12.28 -7.96
CA VAL A 120 -3.22 -12.71 -6.80
C VAL A 120 -4.30 -11.68 -6.49
N ALA A 121 -4.00 -10.38 -6.56
CA ALA A 121 -5.00 -9.33 -6.34
C ALA A 121 -6.20 -9.45 -7.28
N ASP A 122 -5.95 -9.73 -8.56
CA ASP A 122 -7.04 -9.94 -9.54
C ASP A 122 -7.90 -11.18 -9.23
N GLN A 123 -7.32 -12.23 -8.61
CA GLN A 123 -8.03 -13.46 -8.22
C GLN A 123 -8.96 -13.26 -7.02
N VAL A 124 -8.54 -12.45 -6.06
CA VAL A 124 -9.24 -12.28 -4.78
C VAL A 124 -9.86 -10.88 -4.65
N ARG A 125 -10.18 -10.28 -5.78
CA ARG A 125 -10.78 -8.96 -5.85
C ARG A 125 -12.12 -8.89 -5.13
N VAL A 126 -12.33 -7.81 -4.38
CA VAL A 126 -13.63 -7.48 -3.78
C VAL A 126 -14.19 -6.18 -4.40
N PRO A 127 -15.52 -5.96 -4.36
CA PRO A 127 -16.14 -4.76 -4.91
C PRO A 127 -15.61 -3.47 -4.27
N ALA A 128 -15.10 -2.55 -5.10
CA ALA A 128 -14.52 -1.28 -4.65
C ALA A 128 -14.50 -0.22 -5.77
N GLY A 129 -15.53 -0.16 -6.60
CA GLY A 129 -15.61 0.78 -7.72
C GLY A 129 -14.44 0.62 -8.69
N SER A 130 -13.72 1.71 -8.98
CA SER A 130 -12.53 1.68 -9.85
C SER A 130 -11.25 1.24 -9.12
N ALA A 131 -11.29 0.97 -7.82
CA ALA A 131 -10.12 0.51 -7.08
C ALA A 131 -9.93 -1.01 -7.22
N LEU A 132 -8.67 -1.45 -7.14
CA LEU A 132 -8.32 -2.86 -6.94
C LEU A 132 -8.24 -3.12 -5.43
N ALA A 133 -9.35 -3.52 -4.85
CA ALA A 133 -9.41 -3.97 -3.46
C ALA A 133 -9.50 -5.49 -3.41
N VAL A 134 -8.96 -6.09 -2.37
CA VAL A 134 -8.80 -7.54 -2.23
C VAL A 134 -9.37 -8.07 -0.92
N ASP A 135 -9.76 -9.32 -0.92
CA ASP A 135 -9.94 -10.08 0.32
C ASP A 135 -8.57 -10.23 0.98
N ARG A 136 -8.37 -9.59 2.11
CA ARG A 136 -7.07 -9.41 2.77
C ARG A 136 -6.44 -10.74 3.17
N ASP A 137 -7.24 -11.63 3.71
CA ASP A 137 -6.75 -12.91 4.23
C ASP A 137 -6.41 -13.87 3.07
N GLN A 138 -7.27 -13.94 2.06
CA GLN A 138 -7.02 -14.76 0.87
C GLN A 138 -5.82 -14.24 0.09
N PHE A 139 -5.63 -12.92 0.01
CA PHE A 139 -4.50 -12.32 -0.65
C PHE A 139 -3.16 -12.74 -0.04
N SER A 140 -3.03 -12.57 1.28
CA SER A 140 -1.82 -12.98 2.01
C SER A 140 -1.59 -14.49 1.95
N PHE A 141 -2.65 -15.28 2.09
CA PHE A 141 -2.58 -16.74 2.02
C PHE A 141 -2.06 -17.24 0.67
N LEU A 142 -2.62 -16.76 -0.44
CA LEU A 142 -2.22 -17.23 -1.79
C LEU A 142 -0.80 -16.78 -2.16
N ILE A 143 -0.37 -15.58 -1.75
CA ILE A 143 1.02 -15.14 -1.96
C ILE A 143 1.98 -16.01 -1.15
N THR A 144 1.65 -16.28 0.11
CA THR A 144 2.46 -17.15 0.96
C THR A 144 2.59 -18.55 0.34
N GLN A 145 1.48 -19.13 -0.10
CA GLN A 145 1.45 -20.44 -0.75
C GLN A 145 2.29 -20.48 -2.03
N ALA A 146 2.17 -19.44 -2.87
CA ALA A 146 2.91 -19.37 -4.14
C ALA A 146 4.43 -19.33 -3.92
N LEU A 147 4.89 -18.58 -2.92
CA LEU A 147 6.32 -18.46 -2.61
C LEU A 147 6.85 -19.69 -1.87
N ASP A 148 6.08 -20.26 -0.95
CA ASP A 148 6.47 -21.47 -0.18
C ASP A 148 6.60 -22.71 -1.09
N SER A 149 5.75 -22.81 -2.11
CA SER A 149 5.80 -23.89 -3.10
C SER A 149 6.83 -23.68 -4.22
N HIS A 150 7.47 -22.52 -4.31
CA HIS A 150 8.39 -22.23 -5.42
C HIS A 150 9.76 -22.90 -5.22
N PRO A 151 10.27 -23.72 -6.18
CA PRO A 151 11.47 -24.53 -5.98
C PRO A 151 12.76 -23.73 -5.80
N ASN A 152 12.76 -22.47 -6.18
CA ASN A 152 13.90 -21.56 -6.03
C ASN A 152 13.75 -20.57 -4.85
N VAL A 153 12.70 -20.67 -4.04
CA VAL A 153 12.49 -19.79 -2.87
C VAL A 153 12.61 -20.61 -1.59
N ARG A 154 13.40 -20.11 -0.66
CA ARG A 154 13.46 -20.62 0.72
C ARG A 154 13.03 -19.51 1.65
N ILE A 155 11.95 -19.74 2.40
CA ILE A 155 11.45 -18.79 3.39
C ILE A 155 12.04 -19.13 4.75
N LEU A 156 12.73 -18.18 5.38
CA LEU A 156 13.25 -18.28 6.74
C LEU A 156 12.46 -17.34 7.67
N ARG A 157 11.83 -17.92 8.68
CA ARG A 157 11.02 -17.20 9.67
C ARG A 157 11.91 -16.76 10.83
N GLU A 158 12.70 -15.71 10.59
CA GLU A 158 13.59 -15.12 11.59
C GLU A 158 13.90 -13.65 11.29
N GLU A 159 14.21 -12.90 12.34
CA GLU A 159 14.63 -11.50 12.24
C GLU A 159 16.07 -11.40 11.73
N MET A 160 16.27 -10.69 10.63
CA MET A 160 17.60 -10.26 10.21
C MET A 160 17.94 -8.94 10.86
N THR A 161 19.06 -8.91 11.56
CA THR A 161 19.53 -7.72 12.32
C THR A 161 20.72 -7.02 11.67
N GLU A 162 21.36 -7.67 10.71
CA GLU A 162 22.50 -7.15 9.95
C GLU A 162 22.28 -7.40 8.46
N ILE A 163 22.89 -6.57 7.62
CA ILE A 163 22.78 -6.68 6.16
C ILE A 163 23.98 -7.49 5.65
N PRO A 164 23.78 -8.63 4.96
CA PRO A 164 24.88 -9.39 4.35
C PRO A 164 25.63 -8.53 3.33
N THR A 165 26.95 -8.64 3.31
CA THR A 165 27.84 -7.89 2.41
C THR A 165 28.51 -8.76 1.36
N ASP A 166 28.36 -10.07 1.44
CA ASP A 166 28.99 -11.10 0.61
C ASP A 166 28.06 -11.67 -0.48
N CYS A 167 26.83 -11.17 -0.55
CA CYS A 167 25.84 -11.58 -1.54
C CYS A 167 24.96 -10.39 -2.00
N VAL A 168 24.16 -10.62 -3.05
CA VAL A 168 23.12 -9.64 -3.43
C VAL A 168 22.03 -9.65 -2.39
N CYS A 169 21.81 -8.50 -1.75
CA CYS A 169 20.79 -8.34 -0.71
C CYS A 169 19.78 -7.27 -1.09
N ILE A 170 18.48 -7.60 -0.98
CA ILE A 170 17.36 -6.67 -1.16
C ILE A 170 16.72 -6.45 0.20
N VAL A 171 16.80 -5.22 0.73
CA VAL A 171 16.09 -4.83 1.95
C VAL A 171 14.72 -4.29 1.58
N ALA A 172 13.66 -5.03 1.92
CA ALA A 172 12.26 -4.75 1.55
C ALA A 172 11.32 -4.76 2.77
N THR A 173 11.81 -4.31 3.91
CA THR A 173 11.12 -4.37 5.21
C THR A 173 10.05 -3.30 5.40
N GLY A 174 10.02 -2.31 4.50
CA GLY A 174 9.01 -1.24 4.54
C GLY A 174 9.07 -0.37 5.80
N PRO A 175 7.95 0.25 6.19
CA PRO A 175 7.91 1.19 7.29
C PRO A 175 7.99 0.54 8.68
N LEU A 176 7.80 -0.76 8.80
CA LEU A 176 7.80 -1.49 10.07
C LEU A 176 9.08 -2.32 10.28
N THR A 177 10.20 -1.78 9.80
CA THR A 177 11.54 -2.36 10.01
C THR A 177 11.86 -2.43 11.50
N SER A 178 12.44 -3.55 11.96
CA SER A 178 12.83 -3.70 13.36
C SER A 178 13.92 -2.69 13.77
N ASP A 179 13.97 -2.34 15.05
CA ASP A 179 14.92 -1.37 15.56
C ASP A 179 16.39 -1.79 15.30
N LYS A 180 16.70 -3.09 15.42
CA LYS A 180 18.05 -3.61 15.18
C LYS A 180 18.46 -3.47 13.71
N LEU A 181 17.59 -3.86 12.78
CA LEU A 181 17.87 -3.72 11.35
C LEU A 181 17.88 -2.25 10.93
N SER A 182 17.02 -1.41 11.50
CA SER A 182 17.03 0.05 11.27
C SER A 182 18.38 0.66 11.62
N GLN A 183 18.99 0.24 12.74
CA GLN A 183 20.34 0.67 13.11
C GLN A 183 21.41 0.18 12.12
N ALA A 184 21.28 -1.06 11.62
CA ALA A 184 22.20 -1.59 10.60
C ALA A 184 22.10 -0.80 9.29
N ILE A 185 20.88 -0.46 8.86
CA ILE A 185 20.64 0.38 7.68
C ILE A 185 21.24 1.78 7.89
N ALA A 186 21.01 2.39 9.05
CA ALA A 186 21.54 3.72 9.38
C ALA A 186 23.09 3.74 9.35
N ARG A 187 23.74 2.70 9.87
CA ARG A 187 25.20 2.56 9.76
C ARG A 187 25.69 2.46 8.33
N LEU A 188 24.99 1.67 7.49
CA LEU A 188 25.35 1.46 6.09
C LEU A 188 25.16 2.72 5.24
N THR A 189 24.08 3.45 5.47
CA THR A 189 23.70 4.64 4.68
C THR A 189 24.28 5.93 5.22
N HIS A 190 24.93 5.90 6.39
CA HIS A 190 25.38 7.08 7.13
C HIS A 190 24.24 8.10 7.35
N SER A 191 23.01 7.61 7.50
CA SER A 191 21.80 8.42 7.66
C SER A 191 21.01 7.96 8.87
N ASN A 192 20.64 8.88 9.76
CA ASN A 192 19.82 8.60 10.93
C ASN A 192 18.31 8.75 10.64
N HIS A 193 17.93 8.91 9.37
CA HIS A 193 16.57 9.25 8.97
C HIS A 193 15.84 8.06 8.35
N LEU A 194 15.54 7.06 9.16
CA LEU A 194 14.47 6.10 8.84
C LEU A 194 13.20 6.60 9.52
N TYR A 195 12.33 7.21 8.72
CA TYR A 195 11.07 7.75 9.23
C TYR A 195 9.97 6.72 9.03
N PHE A 196 9.34 6.32 10.12
CA PHE A 196 8.22 5.41 10.10
C PHE A 196 7.01 6.06 10.75
N TYR A 197 5.90 6.01 10.06
CA TYR A 197 4.63 6.46 10.55
C TYR A 197 3.61 5.34 10.42
N ASP A 198 3.02 4.93 11.53
CA ASP A 198 1.97 3.92 11.58
C ASP A 198 0.64 4.57 11.95
N ALA A 199 -0.31 4.54 11.01
CA ALA A 199 -1.70 4.88 11.25
C ALA A 199 -2.57 3.77 10.68
N ILE A 200 -3.37 3.17 11.54
CA ILE A 200 -4.25 2.06 11.19
C ILE A 200 -5.62 2.62 10.84
N SER A 201 -6.23 2.10 9.77
CA SER A 201 -7.61 2.41 9.43
C SER A 201 -8.54 1.47 10.21
N PRO A 202 -9.54 1.98 10.96
CA PRO A 202 -10.47 1.14 11.70
C PRO A 202 -11.26 0.22 10.78
N ILE A 203 -11.51 -1.00 11.27
CA ILE A 203 -12.38 -1.99 10.65
C ILE A 203 -13.60 -2.16 11.55
N VAL A 204 -14.78 -2.06 10.95
CA VAL A 204 -16.07 -2.22 11.65
C VAL A 204 -16.75 -3.52 11.24
N ASP A 205 -17.41 -4.16 12.18
CA ASP A 205 -18.23 -5.34 11.93
C ASP A 205 -19.49 -4.96 11.14
N ALA A 206 -19.89 -5.79 10.20
CA ALA A 206 -21.09 -5.56 9.39
C ALA A 206 -22.34 -5.44 10.25
N ASP A 207 -22.45 -6.26 11.30
CA ASP A 207 -23.61 -6.29 12.20
C ASP A 207 -23.72 -5.03 13.07
N SER A 208 -22.65 -4.26 13.20
CA SER A 208 -22.65 -2.97 13.92
C SER A 208 -23.18 -1.81 13.08
N ILE A 209 -23.41 -1.99 11.77
CA ILE A 209 -23.81 -0.92 10.87
C ILE A 209 -25.33 -0.78 10.84
N ASN A 210 -25.83 0.40 11.23
CA ASN A 210 -27.26 0.69 11.13
C ASN A 210 -27.68 0.91 9.67
N MET A 211 -28.24 -0.13 9.06
CA MET A 211 -28.71 -0.11 7.66
C MET A 211 -29.98 0.74 7.44
N ASP A 212 -30.67 1.19 8.49
CA ASP A 212 -31.76 2.16 8.35
C ASP A 212 -31.23 3.56 8.02
N ILE A 213 -29.97 3.85 8.36
CA ILE A 213 -29.29 5.11 8.07
C ILE A 213 -28.33 4.96 6.88
N ALA A 214 -27.47 3.95 6.90
CA ALA A 214 -26.48 3.71 5.86
C ALA A 214 -27.15 3.33 4.53
N PHE A 215 -26.50 3.69 3.41
CA PHE A 215 -26.97 3.35 2.08
C PHE A 215 -25.82 2.88 1.18
N ARG A 216 -26.15 2.07 0.16
CA ARG A 216 -25.18 1.57 -0.81
C ARG A 216 -25.13 2.49 -2.02
N ALA A 217 -23.93 2.94 -2.38
CA ALA A 217 -23.67 3.68 -3.62
C ALA A 217 -22.15 3.83 -3.85
N SER A 218 -21.78 4.02 -5.10
CA SER A 218 -20.45 4.49 -5.48
C SER A 218 -20.51 5.92 -5.98
N ARG A 219 -19.46 6.71 -5.71
CA ARG A 219 -19.40 8.12 -6.14
C ARG A 219 -19.53 8.23 -7.65
N TYR A 220 -20.36 9.17 -8.08
CA TYR A 220 -20.63 9.44 -9.51
C TYR A 220 -21.16 8.22 -10.27
N GLY A 221 -21.77 7.24 -9.59
CA GLY A 221 -22.26 6.02 -10.21
C GLY A 221 -21.16 5.10 -10.76
N LYS A 222 -19.90 5.31 -10.39
CA LYS A 222 -18.77 4.49 -10.87
C LYS A 222 -18.64 3.21 -10.05
N GLY A 223 -18.96 2.05 -10.63
CA GLY A 223 -18.77 0.74 -9.99
C GLY A 223 -19.99 0.22 -9.21
N GLY A 224 -21.20 0.74 -9.43
CA GLY A 224 -22.42 0.23 -8.78
C GLY A 224 -22.49 0.53 -7.29
N ASP A 225 -23.05 -0.40 -6.51
CA ASP A 225 -23.33 -0.24 -5.06
C ASP A 225 -22.21 -0.82 -4.18
N ASP A 226 -20.96 -0.56 -4.53
CA ASP A 226 -19.81 -1.23 -3.94
C ASP A 226 -19.46 -0.74 -2.52
N TYR A 227 -19.85 0.49 -2.19
CA TYR A 227 -19.57 1.09 -0.89
C TYR A 227 -20.84 1.21 -0.04
N LEU A 228 -20.68 1.04 1.29
CA LEU A 228 -21.64 1.54 2.25
C LEU A 228 -21.29 2.97 2.61
N ASN A 229 -22.28 3.84 2.69
CA ASN A 229 -22.14 5.25 2.99
C ASN A 229 -22.93 5.57 4.26
N CYS A 230 -22.24 6.09 5.28
CA CYS A 230 -22.84 6.57 6.52
C CYS A 230 -22.97 8.09 6.44
N PRO A 231 -24.16 8.63 6.14
CA PRO A 231 -24.37 10.06 5.98
C PRO A 231 -24.37 10.77 7.34
N MET A 232 -23.88 11.99 7.36
CA MET A 232 -24.01 12.92 8.48
C MET A 232 -24.68 14.20 8.03
N ASP A 233 -25.56 14.73 8.85
CA ASP A 233 -26.00 16.12 8.77
C ASP A 233 -24.96 17.05 9.43
N GLU A 234 -25.21 18.34 9.42
CA GLU A 234 -24.28 19.34 9.96
C GLU A 234 -24.07 19.17 11.46
N ALA A 235 -25.13 18.89 12.22
CA ALA A 235 -25.07 18.73 13.67
C ALA A 235 -24.28 17.50 14.08
N THR A 236 -24.52 16.36 13.42
CA THR A 236 -23.78 15.12 13.61
C THR A 236 -22.29 15.28 13.23
N TYR A 237 -22.01 15.94 12.12
CA TYR A 237 -20.63 16.22 11.70
C TYR A 237 -19.91 17.10 12.72
N GLN A 238 -20.59 18.12 13.26
CA GLN A 238 -19.98 18.99 14.26
C GLN A 238 -19.65 18.24 15.55
N ALA A 239 -20.59 17.42 16.04
CA ALA A 239 -20.35 16.60 17.23
C ALA A 239 -19.19 15.62 17.02
N PHE A 240 -19.12 14.98 15.85
CA PHE A 240 -18.01 14.11 15.47
C PHE A 240 -16.66 14.86 15.41
N TYR A 241 -16.64 16.05 14.80
CA TYR A 241 -15.43 16.88 14.69
C TYR A 241 -14.91 17.28 16.08
N ASP A 242 -15.78 17.73 16.98
CA ASP A 242 -15.40 18.15 18.33
C ASP A 242 -14.89 16.95 19.16
N ALA A 243 -15.54 15.80 19.06
CA ALA A 243 -15.12 14.56 19.71
C ALA A 243 -13.75 14.10 19.20
N LEU A 244 -13.51 14.16 17.88
CA LEU A 244 -12.25 13.77 17.28
C LEU A 244 -11.07 14.65 17.74
N LEU A 245 -11.30 15.94 17.92
CA LEU A 245 -10.27 16.85 18.44
C LEU A 245 -9.97 16.61 19.92
N ALA A 246 -11.00 16.27 20.72
CA ALA A 246 -10.88 16.01 22.15
C ALA A 246 -10.31 14.63 22.49
N ALA A 247 -10.40 13.67 21.55
CA ALA A 247 -10.04 12.28 21.76
C ALA A 247 -8.55 12.08 22.10
N GLU A 248 -8.25 11.09 22.93
CA GLU A 248 -6.90 10.73 23.32
C GLU A 248 -6.15 10.07 22.15
N LYS A 249 -4.93 10.54 21.89
CA LYS A 249 -4.08 10.09 20.80
C LYS A 249 -2.87 9.33 21.33
N VAL A 250 -2.49 8.27 20.65
CA VAL A 250 -1.22 7.56 20.91
C VAL A 250 -0.06 8.54 20.70
N GLN A 251 0.76 8.71 21.73
CA GLN A 251 1.91 9.60 21.66
C GLN A 251 2.95 9.05 20.67
N PRO A 252 3.50 9.89 19.77
CA PRO A 252 4.57 9.48 18.88
C PRO A 252 5.80 9.11 19.69
N LYS A 253 6.54 8.10 19.26
CA LYS A 253 7.85 7.80 19.80
C LYS A 253 8.81 8.95 19.49
N ALA A 254 9.85 9.14 20.31
CA ALA A 254 10.76 10.30 20.24
C ALA A 254 11.44 10.52 18.86
N PHE A 255 11.51 9.47 18.03
CA PHE A 255 12.07 9.50 16.66
C PHE A 255 11.00 9.74 15.57
N GLU A 256 9.71 9.78 15.93
CA GLU A 256 8.58 9.94 15.01
C GLU A 256 8.20 11.42 14.74
N GLN A 257 9.10 12.37 14.98
CA GLN A 257 8.88 13.80 14.64
C GLN A 257 8.96 14.05 13.12
N THR A 258 8.17 13.32 12.35
CA THR A 258 8.26 13.32 10.90
C THR A 258 7.07 14.02 10.27
N PRO A 259 7.28 14.73 9.16
CA PRO A 259 6.17 15.18 8.36
C PRO A 259 5.34 13.98 7.90
N TYR A 260 4.03 14.03 8.17
CA TYR A 260 3.10 13.02 7.70
C TYR A 260 3.14 12.90 6.18
N PHE A 261 3.06 11.68 5.68
CA PHE A 261 2.79 11.47 4.28
C PHE A 261 1.35 11.88 3.97
N GLU A 262 1.13 12.87 3.12
CA GLU A 262 -0.18 13.48 2.87
C GLU A 262 -1.27 12.46 2.47
N ALA A 263 -0.90 11.40 1.75
CA ALA A 263 -1.85 10.35 1.34
C ALA A 263 -2.30 9.43 2.49
N CYS A 264 -1.59 9.45 3.63
CA CYS A 264 -1.89 8.65 4.83
C CYS A 264 -2.05 9.52 6.08
N LEU A 265 -2.49 10.77 5.90
CA LEU A 265 -2.67 11.72 6.99
C LEU A 265 -3.76 11.22 7.95
N PRO A 266 -3.50 11.16 9.26
CA PRO A 266 -4.53 10.79 10.23
C PRO A 266 -5.72 11.74 10.21
N ILE A 267 -6.89 11.18 10.46
CA ILE A 267 -8.15 11.94 10.41
C ILE A 267 -8.18 13.08 11.44
N GLU A 268 -7.63 12.86 12.63
CA GLU A 268 -7.49 13.88 13.68
C GLU A 268 -6.56 15.02 13.26
N VAL A 269 -5.49 14.73 12.53
CA VAL A 269 -4.58 15.77 11.99
C VAL A 269 -5.26 16.56 10.87
N MET A 270 -6.12 15.91 10.06
CA MET A 270 -6.96 16.65 9.10
C MET A 270 -7.95 17.57 9.81
N ALA A 271 -8.55 17.11 10.93
CA ALA A 271 -9.45 17.91 11.73
C ALA A 271 -8.74 19.14 12.34
N GLU A 272 -7.51 18.99 12.84
CA GLU A 272 -6.68 20.08 13.36
C GLU A 272 -6.36 21.15 12.31
N ARG A 273 -6.29 20.80 11.02
CA ARG A 273 -6.10 21.74 9.91
C ARG A 273 -7.32 22.62 9.62
N GLY A 274 -8.47 22.27 10.12
CA GLY A 274 -9.69 23.06 10.01
C GLY A 274 -10.95 22.24 9.82
N ARG A 275 -12.06 22.80 10.28
CA ARG A 275 -13.38 22.14 10.33
C ARG A 275 -13.84 21.54 9.01
N GLN A 276 -13.55 22.17 7.89
CA GLN A 276 -14.01 21.69 6.58
C GLN A 276 -12.99 20.75 5.88
N THR A 277 -11.78 20.58 6.41
CA THR A 277 -10.72 19.83 5.73
C THR A 277 -11.15 18.40 5.39
N MET A 278 -11.81 17.71 6.33
CA MET A 278 -12.27 16.35 6.11
C MET A 278 -13.36 16.23 5.02
N GLN A 279 -14.17 17.27 4.83
CA GLN A 279 -15.22 17.30 3.78
C GLN A 279 -14.65 17.46 2.37
N PHE A 280 -13.40 17.90 2.22
CA PHE A 280 -12.65 17.91 0.95
C PHE A 280 -11.77 16.67 0.80
N GLY A 281 -11.66 15.86 1.84
CA GLY A 281 -10.90 14.62 1.93
C GLY A 281 -11.78 13.38 2.10
N PRO A 282 -11.55 12.58 3.18
CA PRO A 282 -12.21 11.28 3.38
C PRO A 282 -13.72 11.37 3.58
N LEU A 283 -14.23 12.46 4.17
CA LEU A 283 -15.66 12.65 4.42
C LEU A 283 -16.40 13.43 3.33
N LYS A 284 -15.80 13.55 2.15
CA LYS A 284 -16.35 14.31 1.03
C LYS A 284 -17.74 13.79 0.63
N PRO A 285 -18.80 14.63 0.61
CA PRO A 285 -20.15 14.20 0.22
C PRO A 285 -20.42 14.27 -1.28
N VAL A 286 -19.54 14.92 -2.05
CA VAL A 286 -19.76 15.18 -3.48
C VAL A 286 -19.75 13.89 -4.28
N GLY A 287 -20.69 13.75 -5.21
CA GLY A 287 -20.90 12.57 -6.05
C GLY A 287 -21.73 11.47 -5.40
N LEU A 288 -22.31 11.74 -4.20
CA LEU A 288 -23.26 10.88 -3.52
C LEU A 288 -24.56 11.63 -3.25
N GLU A 289 -25.66 10.91 -3.38
CA GLU A 289 -27.00 11.34 -3.00
C GLU A 289 -27.56 10.28 -2.06
N ASP A 290 -28.09 10.72 -0.91
CA ASP A 290 -28.75 9.81 0.02
C ASP A 290 -30.14 9.48 -0.52
N PRO A 291 -30.43 8.24 -0.90
CA PRO A 291 -31.72 7.88 -1.48
C PRO A 291 -32.89 7.98 -0.48
N LYS A 292 -32.58 7.97 0.84
CA LYS A 292 -33.58 8.08 1.91
C LYS A 292 -33.97 9.54 2.19
N ALA A 293 -32.97 10.43 2.13
CA ALA A 293 -33.18 11.86 2.31
C ALA A 293 -33.49 12.63 1.02
N GLY A 294 -33.27 12.03 -0.16
CA GLY A 294 -33.42 12.66 -1.46
C GLY A 294 -32.48 13.85 -1.69
N ARG A 295 -31.37 13.92 -0.96
CA ARG A 295 -30.42 15.02 -1.02
C ARG A 295 -28.99 14.57 -0.71
N ARG A 296 -28.05 15.42 -1.09
CA ARG A 296 -26.65 15.22 -0.75
C ARG A 296 -26.45 15.40 0.77
N PRO A 297 -25.76 14.46 1.45
CA PRO A 297 -25.38 14.60 2.87
C PRO A 297 -24.45 15.81 3.09
N TYR A 298 -24.34 16.27 4.32
CA TYR A 298 -23.37 17.30 4.72
C TYR A 298 -21.94 16.71 4.70
N ALA A 299 -21.78 15.51 5.23
CA ALA A 299 -20.54 14.71 5.16
C ALA A 299 -20.91 13.22 5.08
N VAL A 300 -19.95 12.37 4.67
CA VAL A 300 -20.17 10.93 4.51
C VAL A 300 -18.93 10.15 4.89
N VAL A 301 -19.06 9.17 5.77
CA VAL A 301 -18.07 8.11 5.95
C VAL A 301 -18.35 7.02 4.94
N GLN A 302 -17.36 6.68 4.11
CA GLN A 302 -17.46 5.54 3.20
C GLN A 302 -16.82 4.30 3.82
N LEU A 303 -17.52 3.19 3.72
CA LEU A 303 -17.07 1.88 4.17
C LEU A 303 -16.88 0.98 2.97
N ARG A 304 -15.72 0.33 2.89
CA ARG A 304 -15.37 -0.66 1.86
C ARG A 304 -15.27 -2.04 2.46
N THR A 305 -15.83 -3.05 1.81
CA THR A 305 -15.72 -4.44 2.30
C THR A 305 -14.27 -4.91 2.38
N GLU A 306 -13.93 -5.61 3.46
CA GLU A 306 -12.62 -6.22 3.69
C GLU A 306 -12.49 -7.63 3.12
N ASN A 307 -13.62 -8.32 2.94
CA ASN A 307 -13.64 -9.69 2.46
C ASN A 307 -14.82 -9.97 1.50
N ALA A 308 -14.78 -11.09 0.82
CA ALA A 308 -15.82 -11.49 -0.12
C ALA A 308 -17.19 -11.73 0.55
N HIS A 309 -17.20 -12.12 1.82
CA HIS A 309 -18.44 -12.37 2.60
C HIS A 309 -19.08 -11.10 3.14
N ARG A 310 -18.41 -9.94 3.01
CA ARG A 310 -18.89 -8.64 3.51
C ARG A 310 -19.20 -8.65 5.01
N SER A 311 -18.47 -9.44 5.79
CA SER A 311 -18.67 -9.51 7.26
C SER A 311 -18.02 -8.36 8.01
N CYS A 312 -17.07 -7.64 7.38
CA CYS A 312 -16.45 -6.46 7.96
C CYS A 312 -16.08 -5.43 6.89
N TYR A 313 -15.95 -4.18 7.33
CA TYR A 313 -15.73 -3.04 6.46
C TYR A 313 -14.62 -2.15 6.98
N ASN A 314 -13.75 -1.71 6.07
CA ASN A 314 -12.72 -0.70 6.33
C ASN A 314 -13.30 0.70 6.16
N MET A 315 -12.98 1.61 7.07
CA MET A 315 -13.33 3.03 6.97
C MET A 315 -12.38 3.72 5.99
N VAL A 316 -12.88 4.11 4.82
CA VAL A 316 -12.06 4.62 3.72
C VAL A 316 -11.46 5.99 4.05
N GLY A 317 -10.13 6.08 4.02
CA GLY A 317 -9.40 7.32 4.30
C GLY A 317 -9.36 7.71 5.78
N PHE A 318 -9.66 6.79 6.67
CA PHE A 318 -9.72 6.97 8.12
C PHE A 318 -8.49 6.39 8.82
N GLN A 319 -7.28 6.76 8.39
CA GLN A 319 -6.12 6.46 9.21
C GLN A 319 -6.22 7.26 10.52
N THR A 320 -5.91 6.63 11.64
CA THR A 320 -6.00 7.28 12.95
C THR A 320 -4.93 6.81 13.92
N ARG A 321 -4.56 7.69 14.84
CA ARG A 321 -3.71 7.43 16.01
C ARG A 321 -4.50 7.51 17.31
N LEU A 322 -5.81 7.56 17.24
CA LEU A 322 -6.65 7.50 18.43
C LEU A 322 -6.35 6.22 19.22
N THR A 323 -6.37 6.31 20.54
CA THR A 323 -6.28 5.11 21.37
C THR A 323 -7.44 4.16 21.07
N TYR A 324 -7.26 2.84 21.29
CA TYR A 324 -8.30 1.86 20.98
C TYR A 324 -9.61 2.13 21.73
N GLY A 325 -9.54 2.74 22.91
CA GLY A 325 -10.72 3.17 23.66
C GLY A 325 -11.53 4.25 22.95
N GLU A 326 -10.84 5.20 22.32
CA GLU A 326 -11.45 6.31 21.58
C GLU A 326 -11.99 5.93 20.20
N GLN A 327 -11.57 4.78 19.68
CA GLN A 327 -12.07 4.27 18.38
C GLN A 327 -13.41 3.54 18.50
N LYS A 328 -13.95 3.34 19.72
CA LYS A 328 -15.23 2.69 20.01
C LYS A 328 -16.35 3.70 20.17
#